data_4e34c7cf04dd9fda4000b8c75564c0f6
#
_entry.id   4e34c7cf04dd9fda4000b8c75564c0f6
#
_cell.length_a   1.000
_cell.length_b   1.000
_cell.length_c   1.000
_cell.angle_alpha   90.00
_cell.angle_beta   90.00
_cell.angle_gamma   90.00
#
_symmetry.space_group_name_H-M   'P 1'
#
loop_
_entity.id
_entity.type
_entity.pdbx_description
1 polymer ?
#
loop_
_entity_poly.entity_id
_entity_poly.type
_entity_poly.pdbx_seq_one_letter_code
_entity_poly.pdbx_strand_id
1 'polypeptide(L)'
;IQNAKKPVIILGGDDKVNRLAVENKKVDILLSPERGKRKDHLFFRNSGLNQVLCKLAQKNNVAIGFNFSDILNAQDKDRPKILARMAQNVKFCKKYKVKMVFSTFATEKYELRNKESLASFARFLRVWFAINFVSITISKRWIRIWTTGTGCSESLIFNTKNISST
;
A
#
# COMPACT_ATOMS: atom_id res chain seq x y z
N ILE A 1 -5.18 17.20 22.68
CA ILE A 1 -4.61 16.61 21.44
C ILE A 1 -4.00 15.29 21.87
N GLN A 2 -4.71 14.17 21.67
CA GLN A 2 -4.25 12.85 22.04
C GLN A 2 -3.00 12.49 21.20
N ASN A 3 -1.98 11.91 21.86
CA ASN A 3 -0.78 11.37 21.24
C ASN A 3 -1.15 10.18 20.31
N ALA A 4 -1.61 10.48 19.11
CA ALA A 4 -1.87 9.45 18.12
C ALA A 4 -0.56 8.77 17.74
N LYS A 5 -0.45 7.46 18.00
CA LYS A 5 0.71 6.65 17.63
C LYS A 5 0.94 6.76 16.12
N LYS A 6 2.14 7.16 15.72
CA LYS A 6 2.51 7.22 14.29
C LYS A 6 2.52 5.80 13.71
N PRO A 7 1.81 5.52 12.58
CA PRO A 7 1.89 4.20 11.96
C PRO A 7 3.29 3.93 11.40
N VAL A 8 3.72 2.71 11.55
CA VAL A 8 4.98 2.21 11.01
C VAL A 8 4.72 1.64 9.62
N ILE A 9 5.29 2.29 8.60
CA ILE A 9 5.15 1.89 7.21
C ILE A 9 6.50 1.33 6.73
N ILE A 10 6.49 0.10 6.23
CA ILE A 10 7.66 -0.55 5.65
C ILE A 10 7.50 -0.61 4.15
N LEU A 11 8.49 -0.09 3.42
CA LEU A 11 8.54 -0.23 1.96
C LEU A 11 8.99 -1.64 1.61
N GLY A 12 8.13 -2.36 0.91
CA GLY A 12 8.38 -3.71 0.43
C GLY A 12 9.23 -3.74 -0.84
N GLY A 13 9.32 -4.94 -1.43
CA GLY A 13 10.02 -5.17 -2.70
C GLY A 13 10.95 -6.39 -2.66
N ASP A 14 11.66 -6.62 -1.59
CA ASP A 14 12.40 -7.87 -1.39
C ASP A 14 11.58 -8.88 -0.57
N ASP A 15 11.73 -10.18 -0.87
CA ASP A 15 10.97 -11.24 -0.20
C ASP A 15 11.27 -11.33 1.29
N LYS A 16 12.54 -11.11 1.67
CA LYS A 16 12.97 -11.10 3.07
C LYS A 16 12.33 -9.92 3.81
N VAL A 17 12.35 -8.72 3.21
CA VAL A 17 11.74 -7.53 3.79
C VAL A 17 10.22 -7.69 3.91
N ASN A 18 9.56 -8.19 2.86
CA ASN A 18 8.11 -8.44 2.88
C ASN A 18 7.73 -9.40 4.01
N ARG A 19 8.52 -10.47 4.20
CA ARG A 19 8.28 -11.44 5.25
C ARG A 19 8.48 -10.85 6.64
N LEU A 20 9.61 -10.20 6.89
CA LEU A 20 9.89 -9.56 8.19
C LEU A 20 8.85 -8.50 8.55
N ALA A 21 8.38 -7.73 7.55
CA ALA A 21 7.35 -6.72 7.76
C ALA A 21 6.02 -7.33 8.23
N VAL A 22 5.56 -8.43 7.62
CA VAL A 22 4.28 -9.05 8.02
C VAL A 22 4.39 -9.90 9.30
N GLU A 23 5.58 -10.37 9.65
CA GLU A 23 5.85 -11.09 10.90
C GLU A 23 5.88 -10.15 12.12
N ASN A 24 6.24 -8.89 11.91
CA ASN A 24 6.41 -7.92 13.00
C ASN A 24 5.08 -7.21 13.32
N LYS A 25 4.55 -7.44 14.52
CA LYS A 25 3.31 -6.81 15.02
C LYS A 25 3.38 -5.29 15.22
N LYS A 26 4.59 -4.70 15.16
CA LYS A 26 4.77 -3.24 15.26
C LYS A 26 4.59 -2.53 13.92
N VAL A 27 4.52 -3.28 12.82
CA VAL A 27 4.31 -2.76 11.48
C VAL A 27 2.82 -2.63 11.21
N ASP A 28 2.39 -1.45 10.79
CA ASP A 28 1.00 -1.19 10.46
C ASP A 28 0.72 -1.40 8.96
N ILE A 29 1.67 -1.03 8.09
CA ILE A 29 1.49 -1.10 6.63
C ILE A 29 2.76 -1.65 5.96
N LEU A 30 2.60 -2.69 5.14
CA LEU A 30 3.58 -3.11 4.14
C LEU A 30 3.23 -2.46 2.80
N LEU A 31 4.06 -1.50 2.35
CA LEU A 31 3.84 -0.70 1.16
C LEU A 31 4.54 -1.33 -0.06
N SER A 32 3.83 -1.41 -1.18
CA SER A 32 4.35 -1.84 -2.48
C SER A 32 5.14 -3.17 -2.43
N PRO A 33 4.56 -4.28 -1.94
CA PRO A 33 5.26 -5.57 -1.88
C PRO A 33 5.66 -6.11 -3.25
N GLU A 34 4.99 -5.67 -4.33
CA GLU A 34 5.27 -6.01 -5.73
C GLU A 34 6.49 -5.32 -6.31
N ARG A 35 7.06 -4.35 -5.61
CA ARG A 35 8.24 -3.59 -6.05
C ARG A 35 9.47 -4.48 -6.17
N GLY A 36 10.43 -4.06 -6.98
CA GLY A 36 11.72 -4.75 -7.14
C GLY A 36 11.87 -5.47 -8.47
N LYS A 37 13.13 -5.82 -8.77
CA LYS A 37 13.53 -6.50 -10.02
C LYS A 37 13.23 -8.00 -9.94
N ARG A 38 11.95 -8.36 -9.91
CA ARG A 38 11.50 -9.76 -9.88
C ARG A 38 11.25 -10.25 -11.29
N LYS A 39 11.61 -11.50 -11.57
CA LYS A 39 11.17 -12.19 -12.78
C LYS A 39 9.82 -12.85 -12.51
N ASP A 40 8.85 -12.63 -13.39
CA ASP A 40 7.59 -13.34 -13.36
C ASP A 40 7.80 -14.74 -13.91
N HIS A 41 7.07 -15.71 -13.41
CA HIS A 41 7.07 -17.09 -13.89
C HIS A 41 6.12 -17.24 -15.08
N LEU A 42 6.26 -18.34 -15.82
CA LEU A 42 5.42 -18.60 -17.00
C LEU A 42 3.93 -18.63 -16.65
N PHE A 43 3.56 -19.25 -15.54
CA PHE A 43 2.17 -19.47 -15.13
C PHE A 43 1.67 -18.55 -14.03
N PHE A 44 2.55 -17.83 -13.33
CA PHE A 44 2.16 -16.91 -12.27
C PHE A 44 3.13 -15.74 -12.14
N ARG A 45 2.62 -14.61 -11.68
CA ARG A 45 3.42 -13.40 -11.45
C ARG A 45 4.06 -13.43 -10.08
N ASN A 46 5.31 -13.00 -10.01
CA ASN A 46 6.00 -12.83 -8.74
C ASN A 46 5.63 -11.48 -8.12
N SER A 47 4.47 -11.42 -7.48
CA SER A 47 3.89 -10.18 -6.94
C SER A 47 4.39 -9.81 -5.55
N GLY A 48 5.32 -10.59 -4.96
CA GLY A 48 5.87 -10.34 -3.63
C GLY A 48 4.98 -10.76 -2.46
N LEU A 49 3.73 -11.15 -2.72
CA LEU A 49 2.84 -11.76 -1.73
C LEU A 49 2.55 -13.22 -2.10
N ASN A 50 2.36 -14.02 -1.07
CA ASN A 50 1.89 -15.40 -1.18
C ASN A 50 0.86 -15.70 -0.09
N GLN A 51 0.30 -16.91 -0.13
CA GLN A 51 -0.69 -17.36 0.85
C GLN A 51 -0.21 -17.24 2.30
N VAL A 52 1.04 -17.58 2.56
CA VAL A 52 1.61 -17.59 3.93
C VAL A 52 1.72 -16.15 4.44
N LEU A 53 2.28 -15.24 3.62
CA LEU A 53 2.43 -13.83 3.97
C LEU A 53 1.08 -13.16 4.20
N CYS A 54 0.05 -13.48 3.40
CA CYS A 54 -1.28 -12.94 3.60
C CYS A 54 -1.92 -13.42 4.91
N LYS A 55 -1.76 -14.70 5.27
CA LYS A 55 -2.25 -15.21 6.56
C LYS A 55 -1.53 -14.54 7.75
N LEU A 56 -0.23 -14.32 7.63
CA LEU A 56 0.56 -13.62 8.66
C LEU A 56 0.14 -12.14 8.76
N ALA A 57 -0.02 -11.45 7.63
CA ALA A 57 -0.50 -10.08 7.59
C ALA A 57 -1.88 -9.93 8.26
N GLN A 58 -2.81 -10.84 7.98
CA GLN A 58 -4.11 -10.87 8.62
C GLN A 58 -4.00 -11.11 10.14
N LYS A 59 -3.21 -12.12 10.56
CA LYS A 59 -3.01 -12.46 11.97
C LYS A 59 -2.41 -11.31 12.77
N ASN A 60 -1.41 -10.61 12.18
CA ASN A 60 -0.71 -9.51 12.83
C ASN A 60 -1.36 -8.14 12.56
N ASN A 61 -2.50 -8.11 11.84
CA ASN A 61 -3.23 -6.90 11.50
C ASN A 61 -2.41 -5.89 10.67
N VAL A 62 -1.47 -6.37 9.85
CA VAL A 62 -0.68 -5.56 8.92
C VAL A 62 -1.48 -5.33 7.65
N ALA A 63 -1.65 -4.06 7.24
CA ALA A 63 -2.32 -3.72 6.00
C ALA A 63 -1.34 -3.77 4.81
N ILE A 64 -1.84 -4.11 3.63
CA ILE A 64 -1.07 -4.05 2.39
C ILE A 64 -1.36 -2.72 1.69
N GLY A 65 -0.30 -1.96 1.46
CA GLY A 65 -0.35 -0.65 0.82
C GLY A 65 -0.04 -0.74 -0.67
N PHE A 66 -0.85 -0.07 -1.49
CA PHE A 66 -0.66 0.08 -2.94
C PHE A 66 -0.33 1.53 -3.25
N ASN A 67 0.84 1.77 -3.84
CA ASN A 67 1.33 3.10 -4.17
C ASN A 67 0.99 3.45 -5.62
N PHE A 68 0.19 4.51 -5.81
CA PHE A 68 -0.16 4.98 -7.15
C PHE A 68 1.01 5.66 -7.87
N SER A 69 1.90 6.33 -7.13
CA SER A 69 3.09 6.98 -7.72
C SER A 69 4.07 5.97 -8.36
N ASP A 70 4.11 4.73 -7.87
CA ASP A 70 4.94 3.68 -8.50
C ASP A 70 4.48 3.39 -9.95
N ILE A 71 3.18 3.57 -10.24
CA ILE A 71 2.63 3.41 -11.59
C ILE A 71 2.89 4.65 -12.44
N LEU A 72 2.72 5.84 -11.84
CA LEU A 72 2.97 7.11 -12.55
C LEU A 72 4.42 7.22 -13.02
N ASN A 73 5.34 6.85 -12.15
CA ASN A 73 6.79 6.98 -12.37
C ASN A 73 7.40 5.78 -13.11
N ALA A 74 6.62 4.72 -13.34
CA ALA A 74 7.08 3.55 -14.08
C ALA A 74 7.26 3.86 -15.56
N GLN A 75 8.28 3.26 -16.19
CA GLN A 75 8.42 3.25 -17.64
C GLN A 75 7.25 2.52 -18.28
N ASP A 76 6.86 2.91 -19.51
CA ASP A 76 5.70 2.36 -20.20
C ASP A 76 5.71 0.82 -20.30
N LYS A 77 6.88 0.23 -20.56
CA LYS A 77 7.08 -1.24 -20.62
C LYS A 77 6.91 -1.96 -19.28
N ASP A 78 7.11 -1.28 -18.16
CA ASP A 78 7.05 -1.88 -16.82
C ASP A 78 5.70 -1.64 -16.13
N ARG A 79 4.99 -0.59 -16.54
CA ARG A 79 3.65 -0.23 -16.01
C ARG A 79 2.64 -1.39 -16.06
N PRO A 80 2.49 -2.13 -17.17
CA PRO A 80 1.58 -3.28 -17.22
C PRO A 80 1.97 -4.40 -16.24
N LYS A 81 3.28 -4.63 -16.04
CA LYS A 81 3.78 -5.64 -15.09
C LYS A 81 3.42 -5.28 -13.65
N ILE A 82 3.65 -4.00 -13.26
CA ILE A 82 3.32 -3.49 -11.93
C ILE A 82 1.82 -3.62 -11.69
N LEU A 83 0.99 -3.13 -12.61
CA LEU A 83 -0.47 -3.22 -12.52
C LEU A 83 -0.96 -4.67 -12.37
N ALA A 84 -0.39 -5.58 -13.13
CA ALA A 84 -0.78 -6.98 -13.07
C ALA A 84 -0.35 -7.66 -11.75
N ARG A 85 0.80 -7.29 -11.18
CA ARG A 85 1.24 -7.75 -9.86
C ARG A 85 0.36 -7.18 -8.76
N MET A 86 0.01 -5.88 -8.82
CA MET A 86 -0.95 -5.26 -7.90
C MET A 86 -2.31 -5.96 -7.95
N ALA A 87 -2.83 -6.26 -9.15
CA ALA A 87 -4.09 -6.97 -9.31
C ALA A 87 -4.05 -8.38 -8.69
N GLN A 88 -2.91 -9.08 -8.79
CA GLN A 88 -2.70 -10.36 -8.12
C GLN A 88 -2.67 -10.20 -6.60
N ASN A 89 -1.97 -9.20 -6.08
CA ASN A 89 -1.93 -8.90 -4.64
C ASN A 89 -3.32 -8.57 -4.10
N VAL A 90 -4.13 -7.81 -4.84
CA VAL A 90 -5.54 -7.55 -4.50
C VAL A 90 -6.36 -8.85 -4.40
N LYS A 91 -6.17 -9.80 -5.33
CA LYS A 91 -6.85 -11.11 -5.26
C LYS A 91 -6.45 -11.88 -3.99
N PHE A 92 -5.16 -11.88 -3.63
CA PHE A 92 -4.70 -12.49 -2.39
C PHE A 92 -5.29 -11.81 -1.16
N CYS A 93 -5.22 -10.48 -1.08
CA CYS A 93 -5.77 -9.71 0.05
C CYS A 93 -7.26 -9.98 0.24
N LYS A 94 -8.05 -10.04 -0.84
CA LYS A 94 -9.47 -10.41 -0.79
C LYS A 94 -9.69 -11.82 -0.26
N LYS A 95 -8.96 -12.80 -0.82
CA LYS A 95 -9.09 -14.22 -0.44
C LYS A 95 -8.80 -14.44 1.05
N TYR A 96 -7.79 -13.73 1.58
CA TYR A 96 -7.34 -13.90 2.97
C TYR A 96 -7.83 -12.79 3.91
N LYS A 97 -8.75 -11.93 3.45
CA LYS A 97 -9.36 -10.83 4.24
C LYS A 97 -8.32 -9.89 4.87
N VAL A 98 -7.23 -9.61 4.14
CA VAL A 98 -6.19 -8.67 4.54
C VAL A 98 -6.64 -7.25 4.24
N LYS A 99 -6.39 -6.31 5.15
CA LYS A 99 -6.68 -4.89 4.96
C LYS A 99 -5.84 -4.33 3.81
N MET A 100 -6.44 -3.45 3.01
CA MET A 100 -5.78 -2.81 1.87
C MET A 100 -5.83 -1.30 2.00
N VAL A 101 -4.73 -0.65 1.63
CA VAL A 101 -4.57 0.81 1.64
C VAL A 101 -4.15 1.25 0.25
N PHE A 102 -4.86 2.22 -0.33
CA PHE A 102 -4.53 2.82 -1.62
C PHE A 102 -4.18 4.27 -1.42
N SER A 103 -3.01 4.69 -1.90
CA SER A 103 -2.56 6.07 -1.77
C SER A 103 -1.58 6.45 -2.86
N THR A 104 -1.34 7.76 -3.01
CA THR A 104 -0.35 8.26 -3.96
C THR A 104 1.06 8.16 -3.43
N PHE A 105 1.28 8.28 -2.10
CA PHE A 105 2.61 8.50 -1.53
C PHE A 105 3.46 9.50 -2.34
N ALA A 106 2.78 10.56 -2.79
CA ALA A 106 3.33 11.54 -3.70
C ALA A 106 4.54 12.26 -3.11
N THR A 107 5.63 12.32 -3.85
CA THR A 107 6.81 13.13 -3.53
C THR A 107 6.70 14.52 -4.14
N GLU A 108 6.03 14.63 -5.27
CA GLU A 108 5.81 15.85 -6.03
C GLU A 108 4.34 16.26 -6.07
N LYS A 109 4.06 17.54 -6.28
CA LYS A 109 2.69 18.09 -6.29
C LYS A 109 1.82 17.49 -7.39
N TYR A 110 2.38 17.23 -8.55
CA TYR A 110 1.66 16.67 -9.70
C TYR A 110 1.33 15.17 -9.57
N GLU A 111 1.94 14.48 -8.62
CA GLU A 111 1.60 13.08 -8.30
C GLU A 111 0.35 12.96 -7.42
N LEU A 112 -0.07 14.08 -6.80
CA LEU A 112 -1.23 14.08 -5.94
C LEU A 112 -2.50 13.75 -6.73
N ARG A 113 -3.31 12.87 -6.20
CA ARG A 113 -4.63 12.50 -6.74
C ARG A 113 -5.69 12.65 -5.67
N ASN A 114 -6.86 13.04 -6.12
CA ASN A 114 -8.04 13.14 -5.26
C ASN A 114 -8.58 11.74 -4.91
N LYS A 115 -9.49 11.70 -3.96
CA LYS A 115 -10.10 10.47 -3.46
C LYS A 115 -10.83 9.70 -4.57
N GLU A 116 -11.52 10.41 -5.46
CA GLU A 116 -12.31 9.86 -6.56
C GLU A 116 -11.42 9.13 -7.58
N SER A 117 -10.27 9.72 -7.92
CA SER A 117 -9.29 9.11 -8.82
C SER A 117 -8.69 7.84 -8.21
N LEU A 118 -8.34 7.86 -6.93
CA LEU A 118 -7.85 6.67 -6.23
C LEU A 118 -8.92 5.60 -6.07
N ALA A 119 -10.19 6.01 -5.87
CA ALA A 119 -11.32 5.08 -5.84
C ALA A 119 -11.52 4.40 -7.20
N SER A 120 -11.43 5.16 -8.29
CA SER A 120 -11.52 4.62 -9.65
C SER A 120 -10.37 3.66 -9.95
N PHE A 121 -9.16 3.98 -9.50
CA PHE A 121 -8.01 3.08 -9.60
C PHE A 121 -8.23 1.78 -8.82
N ALA A 122 -8.71 1.85 -7.59
CA ALA A 122 -9.02 0.67 -6.80
C ALA A 122 -10.11 -0.21 -7.45
N ARG A 123 -11.13 0.41 -8.05
CA ARG A 123 -12.15 -0.30 -8.84
C ARG A 123 -11.56 -0.98 -10.07
N PHE A 124 -10.66 -0.31 -10.77
CA PHE A 124 -9.93 -0.90 -11.90
C PHE A 124 -9.18 -2.17 -11.49
N LEU A 125 -8.56 -2.19 -10.31
CA LEU A 125 -7.93 -3.38 -9.73
C LEU A 125 -8.94 -4.41 -9.20
N ARG A 126 -10.25 -4.25 -9.50
CA ARG A 126 -11.36 -5.10 -9.07
C ARG A 126 -11.61 -5.14 -7.55
N VAL A 127 -11.31 -4.06 -6.87
CA VAL A 127 -11.69 -3.89 -5.45
C VAL A 127 -13.12 -3.36 -5.39
N TRP A 128 -14.14 -4.21 -5.63
CA TRP A 128 -15.54 -3.76 -5.77
C TRP A 128 -16.25 -3.49 -4.43
N PHE A 129 -15.93 -4.18 -3.31
CA PHE A 129 -16.82 -4.16 -2.14
C PHE A 129 -16.18 -3.99 -0.75
N ALA A 130 -14.88 -3.95 -0.63
CA ALA A 130 -14.24 -3.82 0.69
C ALA A 130 -13.26 -2.65 0.71
N ILE A 131 -13.75 -1.48 0.33
CA ILE A 131 -12.91 -0.29 0.38
C ILE A 131 -13.02 0.29 1.80
N ASN A 132 -12.24 -0.26 2.72
CA ASN A 132 -11.72 0.56 3.79
C ASN A 132 -10.70 1.50 3.13
N PHE A 133 -11.21 2.57 2.53
CA PHE A 133 -10.42 3.54 1.81
C PHE A 133 -9.61 4.33 2.82
N VAL A 134 -8.34 4.05 2.90
CA VAL A 134 -7.40 4.95 3.56
C VAL A 134 -6.69 5.72 2.47
N SER A 135 -7.09 6.95 2.25
CA SER A 135 -6.35 7.87 1.39
C SER A 135 -5.22 8.47 2.21
N ILE A 136 -3.98 8.07 1.90
CA ILE A 136 -2.80 8.72 2.47
C ILE A 136 -2.25 9.66 1.42
N THR A 137 -2.50 10.93 1.58
CA THR A 137 -1.85 11.96 0.78
C THR A 137 -0.60 12.42 1.51
N ILE A 138 0.58 12.07 0.98
CA ILE A 138 1.84 12.62 1.48
C ILE A 138 2.15 13.88 0.68
N SER A 139 1.86 15.04 1.24
CA SER A 139 2.64 16.22 0.90
C SER A 139 3.77 16.32 1.93
N LYS A 140 4.87 17.03 1.64
CA LYS A 140 6.03 17.19 2.55
C LYS A 140 5.69 17.61 3.99
N ARG A 141 4.43 17.81 4.34
CA ARG A 141 3.92 18.25 5.66
C ARG A 141 2.83 17.41 6.30
N TRP A 142 2.01 16.64 5.54
CA TRP A 142 0.78 16.04 6.11
C TRP A 142 0.42 14.72 5.43
N ILE A 143 0.23 13.67 6.22
CA ILE A 143 -0.42 12.43 5.78
C ILE A 143 -1.79 12.41 6.42
N ARG A 144 -2.84 12.41 5.61
CA ARG A 144 -4.21 12.14 6.05
C ARG A 144 -4.58 10.70 5.74
N ILE A 145 -4.86 9.92 6.75
CA ILE A 145 -5.39 8.57 6.60
C ILE A 145 -6.91 8.66 6.84
N TRP A 146 -7.69 8.26 5.85
CA TRP A 146 -9.13 8.08 6.00
C TRP A 146 -9.44 6.60 6.03
N THR A 147 -10.01 6.13 7.13
CA THR A 147 -10.58 4.79 7.23
C THR A 147 -12.10 4.92 7.14
N THR A 148 -12.73 4.29 6.14
CA THR A 148 -14.17 4.12 6.12
C THR A 148 -14.51 2.74 6.68
N GLY A 149 -14.49 2.62 7.99
CA GLY A 149 -15.22 1.61 8.74
C GLY A 149 -16.27 2.35 9.55
N THR A 150 -17.39 1.76 9.86
CA THR A 150 -18.45 2.30 10.69
C THR A 150 -17.89 2.86 12.00
N GLY A 151 -17.64 4.16 12.03
CA GLY A 151 -17.00 4.85 13.15
C GLY A 151 -15.96 5.83 12.64
N CYS A 152 -16.38 7.07 12.46
CA CYS A 152 -15.55 8.20 12.13
C CYS A 152 -14.52 8.41 13.25
N SER A 153 -13.25 8.07 13.03
CA SER A 153 -12.16 8.55 13.87
C SER A 153 -11.15 9.28 13.03
N GLU A 154 -10.97 10.54 13.38
CA GLU A 154 -10.19 11.55 12.69
C GLU A 154 -8.68 11.26 12.65
N SER A 155 -8.14 11.55 11.48
CA SER A 155 -6.77 12.06 11.21
C SER A 155 -5.62 11.60 12.10
N LEU A 156 -4.82 10.68 11.57
CA LEU A 156 -3.42 10.54 11.97
C LEU A 156 -2.56 11.49 11.13
N ILE A 157 -1.95 12.46 11.80
CA ILE A 157 -1.07 13.46 11.20
C ILE A 157 0.37 12.98 11.36
N PHE A 158 1.10 12.82 10.24
CA PHE A 158 2.51 12.49 10.25
C PHE A 158 3.37 13.71 9.97
N ASN A 159 4.39 13.89 10.78
CA ASN A 159 5.43 14.88 10.58
C ASN A 159 6.69 14.15 10.09
N THR A 160 7.01 14.29 8.81
CA THR A 160 8.29 13.84 8.27
C THR A 160 9.33 14.94 8.50
N LYS A 161 9.82 15.11 9.72
CA LYS A 161 11.11 15.76 9.94
C LYS A 161 12.18 14.68 9.74
N ASN A 162 13.13 14.97 8.89
CA ASN A 162 14.33 14.23 8.50
C ASN A 162 14.17 13.25 7.32
N ILE A 163 14.12 13.78 6.11
CA ILE A 163 14.86 13.29 4.96
C ILE A 163 15.40 14.54 4.25
N SER A 164 16.45 15.11 4.79
CA SER A 164 17.37 16.00 4.09
C SER A 164 18.75 15.72 4.68
N SER A 165 19.51 14.98 3.94
CA SER A 165 20.97 14.99 3.80
C SER A 165 21.45 13.61 3.37
N THR A 166 21.65 13.45 2.16
CA THR A 166 22.82 13.09 1.36
C THR A 166 22.38 12.95 -0.08
#